data_f4c1bf46b7bbc526890e0e1f9ccecad6
#
_entry.id   f4c1bf46b7bbc526890e0e1f9ccecad6
#
_cell.length_a   1.000
_cell.length_b   1.000
_cell.length_c   1.000
_cell.angle_alpha   90.00
_cell.angle_beta   90.00
_cell.angle_gamma   90.00
#
_symmetry.space_group_name_H-M   'P 1'
#
loop_
_entity.id
_entity.type
_entity.pdbx_description
1 polymer ?
#
loop_
_entity_poly.entity_id
_entity_poly.type
_entity_poly.pdbx_seq_one_letter_code
_entity_poly.pdbx_strand_id
1 'polypeptide(L)'
;MFVHKLREIWIALLLALALVAPAHAAGPGRGFKLNQESSFISPDGQIRLEQYYKESKDHERVIYQFWTFDQAHRHPFLLNPGEDEDLASYSAGFRFSPDSQWLVRSQKLGAGYQTLFLYRRNGHQFSPATAKPLGDLAWDYFFTTPASKGMHRDPNDPYSLDHAFVGLIKGMEDNYAWLGERWPDSRYAVIGLSFDMQGEEIKTPWIEAWRCVYDLKTGEFSVPPDFADYNAKAITYPDPPSK
;
A
#
# COMPACT_ATOMS: atom_id res chain seq x y z
N MET A 1 -2.89 56.86 -6.79
CA MET A 1 -4.17 56.09 -7.04
C MET A 1 -3.95 54.66 -7.49
N PHE A 2 -2.77 54.28 -7.99
CA PHE A 2 -2.49 52.88 -8.43
C PHE A 2 -2.12 51.92 -7.28
N VAL A 3 -1.48 52.39 -6.22
CA VAL A 3 -0.98 51.55 -5.10
C VAL A 3 -2.10 51.00 -4.22
N HIS A 4 -3.21 51.71 -4.09
CA HIS A 4 -4.36 51.25 -3.29
C HIS A 4 -5.11 50.07 -3.94
N LYS A 5 -5.25 50.03 -5.27
CA LYS A 5 -5.91 48.94 -5.99
C LYS A 5 -5.14 47.62 -5.95
N LEU A 6 -3.81 47.69 -5.96
CA LEU A 6 -2.99 46.47 -5.82
C LEU A 6 -3.10 45.82 -4.45
N ARG A 7 -3.26 46.60 -3.39
CA ARG A 7 -3.37 46.09 -2.03
C ARG A 7 -4.71 45.33 -1.79
N GLU A 8 -5.79 45.84 -2.40
CA GLU A 8 -7.11 45.16 -2.31
C GLU A 8 -7.17 43.85 -3.09
N ILE A 9 -6.45 43.77 -4.22
CA ILE A 9 -6.36 42.54 -5.02
C ILE A 9 -5.60 41.44 -4.25
N TRP A 10 -4.52 41.78 -3.54
CA TRP A 10 -3.76 40.83 -2.73
C TRP A 10 -4.52 40.33 -1.51
N ILE A 11 -5.32 41.18 -0.87
CA ILE A 11 -6.18 40.81 0.27
C ILE A 11 -7.32 39.89 -0.20
N ALA A 12 -7.92 40.14 -1.36
CA ALA A 12 -8.95 39.29 -1.95
C ALA A 12 -8.40 37.93 -2.37
N LEU A 13 -7.16 37.87 -2.90
CA LEU A 13 -6.49 36.62 -3.29
C LEU A 13 -6.10 35.78 -2.07
N LEU A 14 -5.65 36.41 -0.98
CA LEU A 14 -5.33 35.72 0.29
C LEU A 14 -6.60 35.21 1.02
N LEU A 15 -7.71 35.91 0.91
CA LEU A 15 -9.00 35.47 1.45
C LEU A 15 -9.60 34.31 0.63
N ALA A 16 -9.38 34.27 -0.68
CA ALA A 16 -9.83 33.18 -1.54
C ALA A 16 -9.02 31.88 -1.34
N LEU A 17 -7.74 31.97 -0.97
CA LEU A 17 -6.94 30.79 -0.60
C LEU A 17 -7.25 30.23 0.80
N ALA A 18 -7.87 31.00 1.68
CA ALA A 18 -8.20 30.55 3.04
C ALA A 18 -9.53 29.77 3.13
N LEU A 19 -10.29 29.64 2.04
CA LEU A 19 -11.62 29.02 2.04
C LEU A 19 -11.69 27.61 1.44
N VAL A 20 -10.56 27.02 1.06
CA VAL A 20 -10.50 25.58 0.82
C VAL A 20 -10.11 24.87 2.13
N ALA A 21 -10.97 25.00 3.13
CA ALA A 21 -10.94 24.03 4.21
C ALA A 21 -11.21 22.66 3.59
N PRO A 22 -10.35 21.64 3.79
CA PRO A 22 -10.68 20.30 3.36
C PRO A 22 -12.04 19.96 3.97
N ALA A 23 -13.01 19.62 3.14
CA ALA A 23 -14.29 19.14 3.63
C ALA A 23 -13.96 17.93 4.50
N HIS A 24 -14.05 18.10 5.82
CA HIS A 24 -13.88 17.02 6.76
C HIS A 24 -15.02 16.04 6.43
N ALA A 25 -14.66 14.91 5.87
CA ALA A 25 -15.64 13.89 5.56
C ALA A 25 -16.39 13.55 6.84
N ALA A 26 -17.71 13.61 6.80
CA ALA A 26 -18.56 13.42 7.99
C ALA A 26 -18.56 11.96 8.51
N GLY A 27 -17.66 11.12 8.00
CA GLY A 27 -17.58 9.67 8.27
C GLY A 27 -18.09 8.85 7.09
N PRO A 28 -18.27 7.54 7.27
CA PRO A 28 -18.74 6.64 6.22
C PRO A 28 -20.07 7.09 5.62
N GLY A 29 -20.14 7.10 4.29
CA GLY A 29 -21.33 7.57 3.56
C GLY A 29 -22.57 6.72 3.81
N ARG A 30 -23.72 7.25 3.45
CA ARG A 30 -25.00 6.54 3.61
C ARG A 30 -24.97 5.20 2.87
N GLY A 31 -25.41 4.13 3.55
CA GLY A 31 -25.47 2.76 3.01
C GLY A 31 -24.22 1.94 3.21
N PHE A 32 -23.12 2.53 3.70
CA PHE A 32 -21.96 1.77 4.13
C PHE A 32 -22.21 1.07 5.47
N LYS A 33 -21.78 -0.16 5.59
CA LYS A 33 -21.85 -1.01 6.80
C LYS A 33 -20.44 -1.30 7.28
N LEU A 34 -20.24 -1.31 8.61
CA LEU A 34 -18.97 -1.70 9.21
C LEU A 34 -18.71 -3.19 8.96
N ASN A 35 -17.52 -3.50 8.47
CA ASN A 35 -17.01 -4.88 8.48
C ASN A 35 -16.45 -5.17 9.89
N GLN A 36 -17.23 -5.86 10.71
CA GLN A 36 -16.94 -6.07 12.14
C GLN A 36 -15.64 -6.86 12.40
N GLU A 37 -15.20 -7.67 11.45
CA GLU A 37 -13.98 -8.48 11.57
C GLU A 37 -12.72 -7.71 11.20
N SER A 38 -12.84 -6.46 10.77
CA SER A 38 -11.76 -5.67 10.19
C SER A 38 -11.57 -4.32 10.91
N SER A 39 -11.36 -4.38 12.21
CA SER A 39 -10.98 -3.23 13.03
C SER A 39 -9.54 -3.38 13.52
N PHE A 40 -8.72 -2.36 13.29
CA PHE A 40 -7.30 -2.35 13.63
C PHE A 40 -7.02 -1.17 14.57
N ILE A 41 -6.22 -1.41 15.61
CA ILE A 41 -5.83 -0.37 16.57
C ILE A 41 -4.32 -0.17 16.45
N SER A 42 -3.90 1.10 16.35
CA SER A 42 -2.47 1.44 16.36
C SER A 42 -1.81 1.01 17.68
N PRO A 43 -0.51 0.66 17.70
CA PRO A 43 0.20 0.24 18.91
C PRO A 43 0.13 1.23 20.07
N ASP A 44 0.06 2.54 19.80
CA ASP A 44 -0.13 3.59 20.81
C ASP A 44 -1.59 3.76 21.27
N GLY A 45 -2.52 3.01 20.71
CA GLY A 45 -3.95 3.06 21.03
C GLY A 45 -4.67 4.32 20.58
N GLN A 46 -4.00 5.24 19.86
CA GLN A 46 -4.56 6.55 19.51
C GLN A 46 -5.45 6.52 18.26
N ILE A 47 -5.21 5.56 17.37
CA ILE A 47 -5.90 5.44 16.09
C ILE A 47 -6.63 4.11 16.02
N ARG A 48 -7.88 4.18 15.61
CA ARG A 48 -8.70 3.04 15.19
C ARG A 48 -8.90 3.13 13.67
N LEU A 49 -8.59 2.06 12.96
CA LEU A 49 -8.87 1.91 11.53
C LEU A 49 -10.00 0.90 11.37
N GLU A 50 -10.98 1.24 10.57
CA GLU A 50 -12.16 0.43 10.29
C GLU A 50 -12.42 0.35 8.79
N GLN A 51 -12.89 -0.80 8.35
CA GLN A 51 -13.34 -1.01 6.98
C GLN A 51 -14.86 -0.97 6.91
N TYR A 52 -15.37 -0.21 5.97
CA TYR A 52 -16.78 -0.13 5.67
C TYR A 52 -17.02 -0.61 4.26
N TYR A 53 -18.16 -1.23 4.02
CA TYR A 53 -18.52 -1.73 2.71
C TYR A 53 -19.96 -1.43 2.36
N LYS A 54 -20.25 -1.36 1.09
CA LYS A 54 -21.60 -1.35 0.52
C LYS A 54 -21.62 -2.14 -0.78
N GLU A 55 -22.75 -2.73 -1.09
CA GLU A 55 -23.00 -3.28 -2.41
C GLU A 55 -23.19 -2.14 -3.43
N SER A 56 -22.68 -2.32 -4.64
CA SER A 56 -22.96 -1.44 -5.78
C SER A 56 -24.46 -1.49 -6.14
N LYS A 57 -24.93 -0.53 -6.92
CA LYS A 57 -26.36 -0.44 -7.27
C LYS A 57 -26.87 -1.63 -8.10
N ASP A 58 -25.98 -2.24 -8.87
CA ASP A 58 -26.22 -3.43 -9.68
C ASP A 58 -26.07 -4.75 -8.91
N HIS A 59 -25.62 -4.68 -7.65
CA HIS A 59 -25.30 -5.83 -6.80
C HIS A 59 -24.17 -6.75 -7.32
N GLU A 60 -23.40 -6.30 -8.31
CA GLU A 60 -22.33 -7.10 -8.89
C GLU A 60 -21.01 -6.94 -8.14
N ARG A 61 -20.86 -5.85 -7.35
CA ARG A 61 -19.62 -5.50 -6.66
C ARG A 61 -19.86 -5.07 -5.22
N VAL A 62 -18.84 -5.21 -4.43
CA VAL A 62 -18.74 -4.63 -3.08
C VAL A 62 -17.73 -3.50 -3.12
N ILE A 63 -18.08 -2.35 -2.60
CA ILE A 63 -17.20 -1.16 -2.56
C ILE A 63 -16.77 -0.95 -1.12
N TYR A 64 -15.46 -0.86 -0.88
CA TYR A 64 -14.87 -0.64 0.44
C TYR A 64 -14.43 0.81 0.64
N GLN A 65 -14.56 1.28 1.86
CA GLN A 65 -13.97 2.51 2.37
C GLN A 65 -13.15 2.19 3.63
N PHE A 66 -11.96 2.79 3.74
CA PHE A 66 -11.06 2.60 4.87
C PHE A 66 -10.96 3.89 5.65
N TRP A 67 -11.45 3.87 6.87
CA TRP A 67 -11.57 5.06 7.71
C TRP A 67 -10.68 4.93 8.94
N THR A 68 -10.00 6.01 9.30
CA THR A 68 -9.35 6.14 10.59
C THR A 68 -10.13 7.11 11.49
N PHE A 69 -10.09 6.82 12.77
CA PHE A 69 -10.71 7.61 13.84
C PHE A 69 -9.73 7.74 15.00
N ASP A 70 -9.93 8.72 15.88
CA ASP A 70 -9.28 8.74 17.18
C ASP A 70 -9.87 7.65 18.11
N GLN A 71 -9.29 7.49 19.29
CA GLN A 71 -9.74 6.50 20.27
C GLN A 71 -11.21 6.71 20.70
N ALA A 72 -11.71 7.93 20.69
CA ALA A 72 -13.09 8.28 21.01
C ALA A 72 -14.03 8.19 19.81
N HIS A 73 -13.58 7.56 18.71
CA HIS A 73 -14.31 7.44 17.45
C HIS A 73 -14.71 8.79 16.81
N ARG A 74 -13.82 9.77 16.94
CA ARG A 74 -13.95 11.11 16.36
C ARG A 74 -12.88 11.34 15.30
N HIS A 75 -12.89 12.50 14.66
CA HIS A 75 -11.92 12.90 13.63
C HIS A 75 -11.83 11.88 12.48
N PRO A 76 -12.96 11.54 11.82
CA PRO A 76 -12.98 10.60 10.73
C PRO A 76 -12.07 11.07 9.59
N PHE A 77 -11.27 10.16 9.07
CA PHE A 77 -10.41 10.42 7.92
C PHE A 77 -10.46 9.23 6.96
N LEU A 78 -10.78 9.49 5.69
CA LEU A 78 -10.82 8.48 4.64
C LEU A 78 -9.42 8.26 4.07
N LEU A 79 -8.91 7.02 4.11
CA LEU A 79 -7.58 6.66 3.61
C LEU A 79 -7.52 6.55 2.08
N ASN A 80 -8.64 6.23 1.46
CA ASN A 80 -8.73 5.95 0.02
C ASN A 80 -9.68 6.90 -0.72
N PRO A 81 -9.50 8.24 -0.61
CA PRO A 81 -10.35 9.18 -1.30
C PRO A 81 -10.11 9.13 -2.81
N GLY A 82 -11.20 8.99 -3.58
CA GLY A 82 -11.12 9.06 -5.04
C GLY A 82 -10.50 7.83 -5.72
N GLU A 83 -10.29 6.73 -4.99
CA GLU A 83 -9.96 5.45 -5.62
C GLU A 83 -11.11 5.02 -6.52
N ASP A 84 -10.77 4.44 -7.69
CA ASP A 84 -11.77 3.88 -8.58
C ASP A 84 -12.47 2.66 -7.94
N GLU A 85 -13.60 2.28 -8.50
CA GLU A 85 -14.42 1.20 -7.95
C GLU A 85 -13.71 -0.16 -8.04
N ASP A 86 -12.85 -0.38 -9.03
CA ASP A 86 -12.13 -1.64 -9.19
C ASP A 86 -11.09 -1.81 -8.08
N LEU A 87 -10.31 -0.77 -7.77
CA LEU A 87 -9.37 -0.76 -6.65
C LEU A 87 -10.09 -0.89 -5.30
N ALA A 88 -11.24 -0.26 -5.15
CA ALA A 88 -12.05 -0.30 -3.95
C ALA A 88 -12.90 -1.58 -3.80
N SER A 89 -12.84 -2.52 -4.76
CA SER A 89 -13.69 -3.74 -4.76
C SER A 89 -13.25 -4.82 -3.79
N TYR A 90 -12.09 -4.71 -3.18
CA TYR A 90 -11.56 -5.72 -2.28
C TYR A 90 -11.32 -5.14 -0.88
N SER A 91 -11.59 -5.95 0.14
CA SER A 91 -11.11 -5.66 1.50
C SER A 91 -9.59 -5.61 1.52
N ALA A 92 -9.02 -4.86 2.47
CA ALA A 92 -7.59 -4.70 2.61
C ALA A 92 -7.08 -5.20 3.96
N GLY A 93 -5.81 -5.61 3.98
CA GLY A 93 -5.06 -5.85 5.20
C GLY A 93 -4.33 -4.59 5.65
N PHE A 94 -4.21 -4.39 6.96
CA PHE A 94 -3.53 -3.23 7.52
C PHE A 94 -2.54 -3.59 8.60
N ARG A 95 -1.43 -2.84 8.63
CA ARG A 95 -0.42 -2.92 9.68
C ARG A 95 0.11 -1.57 10.04
N PHE A 96 0.16 -1.32 11.34
CA PHE A 96 0.85 -0.16 11.89
C PHE A 96 2.29 -0.52 12.23
N SER A 97 3.22 0.42 12.03
CA SER A 97 4.56 0.32 12.58
C SER A 97 4.53 0.31 14.12
N PRO A 98 5.56 -0.25 14.78
CA PRO A 98 5.62 -0.30 16.25
C PRO A 98 5.49 1.07 16.92
N ASP A 99 5.99 2.14 16.30
CA ASP A 99 5.88 3.53 16.77
C ASP A 99 4.59 4.23 16.34
N SER A 100 3.69 3.53 15.64
CA SER A 100 2.43 4.07 15.13
C SER A 100 2.55 5.24 14.14
N GLN A 101 3.75 5.49 13.61
CA GLN A 101 3.98 6.59 12.67
C GLN A 101 3.72 6.20 11.21
N TRP A 102 3.68 4.91 10.93
CA TRP A 102 3.48 4.38 9.60
C TRP A 102 2.33 3.37 9.56
N LEU A 103 1.69 3.31 8.43
CA LEU A 103 0.62 2.36 8.14
C LEU A 103 0.87 1.76 6.75
N VAL A 104 0.86 0.44 6.66
CA VAL A 104 0.82 -0.29 5.40
C VAL A 104 -0.57 -0.85 5.17
N ARG A 105 -1.11 -0.63 3.97
CA ARG A 105 -2.28 -1.30 3.43
C ARG A 105 -1.82 -2.35 2.42
N SER A 106 -2.19 -3.60 2.65
CA SER A 106 -2.03 -4.69 1.69
C SER A 106 -3.34 -4.82 0.92
N GLN A 107 -3.29 -4.63 -0.39
CA GLN A 107 -4.47 -4.53 -1.25
C GLN A 107 -4.39 -5.51 -2.40
N LYS A 108 -5.43 -6.33 -2.53
CA LYS A 108 -5.70 -7.10 -3.74
C LYS A 108 -6.24 -6.16 -4.81
N LEU A 109 -5.71 -6.24 -6.02
CA LEU A 109 -6.11 -5.40 -7.15
C LEU A 109 -6.81 -6.19 -8.28
N GLY A 110 -6.79 -7.51 -8.19
CA GLY A 110 -7.38 -8.38 -9.20
C GLY A 110 -7.14 -9.86 -8.88
N ALA A 111 -7.50 -10.73 -9.80
CA ALA A 111 -7.21 -12.17 -9.69
C ALA A 111 -5.70 -12.36 -9.85
N GLY A 112 -4.98 -12.55 -8.74
CA GLY A 112 -3.54 -12.82 -8.77
C GLY A 112 -2.63 -11.60 -8.63
N TYR A 113 -3.15 -10.40 -8.40
CA TYR A 113 -2.31 -9.23 -8.14
C TYR A 113 -2.61 -8.60 -6.78
N GLN A 114 -1.55 -8.41 -5.97
CA GLN A 114 -1.61 -7.75 -4.67
C GLN A 114 -0.41 -6.82 -4.51
N THR A 115 -0.66 -5.62 -4.01
CA THR A 115 0.38 -4.61 -3.76
C THR A 115 0.30 -4.04 -2.35
N LEU A 116 1.27 -3.20 -1.99
CA LEU A 116 1.32 -2.47 -0.72
C LEU A 116 1.23 -0.97 -0.96
N PHE A 117 0.43 -0.30 -0.14
CA PHE A 117 0.41 1.16 -0.02
C PHE A 117 1.02 1.56 1.31
N LEU A 118 1.85 2.58 1.30
CA LEU A 118 2.50 3.12 2.50
C LEU A 118 1.94 4.51 2.82
N TYR A 119 1.57 4.70 4.07
CA TYR A 119 1.08 5.97 4.58
C TYR A 119 1.93 6.43 5.76
N ARG A 120 2.10 7.75 5.87
CA ARG A 120 2.72 8.41 7.01
C ARG A 120 1.67 9.14 7.84
N ARG A 121 1.77 8.99 9.16
CA ARG A 121 0.88 9.64 10.11
C ARG A 121 1.17 11.13 10.23
N ASN A 122 0.10 11.91 10.31
CA ASN A 122 0.10 13.33 10.65
C ASN A 122 -1.05 13.60 11.63
N GLY A 123 -0.79 13.58 12.94
CA GLY A 123 -1.81 13.64 13.97
C GLY A 123 -2.77 12.44 13.92
N HIS A 124 -4.03 12.67 13.58
CA HIS A 124 -5.05 11.61 13.42
C HIS A 124 -5.25 11.17 11.96
N GLN A 125 -4.52 11.75 11.04
CA GLN A 125 -4.64 11.50 9.60
C GLN A 125 -3.43 10.73 9.08
N PHE A 126 -3.60 10.11 7.91
CA PHE A 126 -2.55 9.42 7.18
C PHE A 126 -2.50 9.95 5.75
N SER A 127 -1.32 10.30 5.29
CA SER A 127 -1.10 10.69 3.90
C SER A 127 -0.25 9.64 3.17
N PRO A 128 -0.46 9.43 1.86
CA PRO A 128 0.44 8.60 1.06
C PRO A 128 1.88 9.06 1.25
N ALA A 129 2.77 8.12 1.55
CA ALA A 129 4.18 8.40 1.79
C ALA A 129 5.03 8.23 0.53
N THR A 130 4.47 7.65 -0.52
CA THR A 130 5.13 7.38 -1.79
C THR A 130 4.26 7.86 -2.95
N ALA A 131 4.89 8.22 -4.08
CA ALA A 131 4.18 8.73 -5.25
C ALA A 131 3.35 7.65 -5.98
N LYS A 132 3.68 6.39 -5.79
CA LYS A 132 2.94 5.22 -6.28
C LYS A 132 2.98 4.11 -5.23
N PRO A 133 2.21 3.02 -5.37
CA PRO A 133 2.23 1.92 -4.41
C PRO A 133 3.63 1.47 -4.04
N LEU A 134 3.86 1.22 -2.75
CA LEU A 134 5.17 0.75 -2.26
C LEU A 134 5.56 -0.59 -2.90
N GLY A 135 4.56 -1.45 -3.18
CA GLY A 135 4.79 -2.71 -3.86
C GLY A 135 5.32 -2.52 -5.29
N ASP A 136 4.80 -1.53 -6.01
CA ASP A 136 5.27 -1.22 -7.37
C ASP A 136 6.70 -0.67 -7.36
N LEU A 137 7.02 0.16 -6.36
CA LEU A 137 8.39 0.63 -6.14
C LEU A 137 9.35 -0.51 -5.80
N ALA A 138 8.88 -1.50 -5.03
CA ALA A 138 9.69 -2.67 -4.71
C ALA A 138 9.97 -3.54 -5.94
N TRP A 139 9.00 -3.71 -6.83
CA TRP A 139 9.21 -4.36 -8.13
C TRP A 139 10.16 -3.55 -9.02
N ASP A 140 10.00 -2.22 -9.10
CA ASP A 140 10.94 -1.37 -9.84
C ASP A 140 12.36 -1.56 -9.32
N TYR A 141 12.55 -1.59 -8.01
CA TYR A 141 13.85 -1.85 -7.40
C TYR A 141 14.38 -3.24 -7.74
N PHE A 142 13.57 -4.29 -7.62
CA PHE A 142 13.95 -5.66 -7.97
C PHE A 142 14.54 -5.74 -9.36
N PHE A 143 13.91 -5.10 -10.36
CA PHE A 143 14.38 -5.08 -11.74
C PHE A 143 15.69 -4.30 -11.97
N THR A 144 16.17 -3.55 -10.99
CA THR A 144 17.51 -2.95 -11.01
C THR A 144 18.60 -3.86 -10.45
N THR A 145 18.22 -4.96 -9.80
CA THR A 145 19.17 -5.86 -9.14
C THR A 145 19.66 -6.96 -10.07
N PRO A 146 20.83 -7.57 -9.78
CA PRO A 146 21.30 -8.74 -10.53
C PRO A 146 20.36 -9.95 -10.46
N ALA A 147 19.47 -10.00 -9.44
CA ALA A 147 18.51 -11.09 -9.25
C ALA A 147 17.50 -11.19 -10.40
N SER A 148 17.17 -10.07 -11.03
CA SER A 148 16.23 -10.02 -12.16
C SER A 148 16.86 -10.33 -13.53
N LYS A 149 18.14 -10.74 -13.55
CA LYS A 149 18.85 -11.02 -14.82
C LYS A 149 18.12 -12.08 -15.64
N GLY A 150 17.80 -11.73 -16.88
CA GLY A 150 17.07 -12.63 -17.81
C GLY A 150 15.56 -12.58 -17.66
N MET A 151 15.03 -11.78 -16.70
CA MET A 151 13.61 -11.50 -16.59
C MET A 151 13.26 -10.24 -17.38
N HIS A 152 12.09 -10.23 -17.97
CA HIS A 152 11.60 -9.09 -18.72
C HIS A 152 10.28 -8.59 -18.11
N ARG A 153 10.20 -7.30 -17.87
CA ARG A 153 8.96 -6.62 -17.55
C ARG A 153 8.58 -5.74 -18.73
N ASP A 154 7.41 -5.96 -19.30
CA ASP A 154 6.90 -5.05 -20.32
C ASP A 154 6.31 -3.81 -19.62
N PRO A 155 6.91 -2.64 -19.76
CA PRO A 155 6.39 -1.43 -19.13
C PRO A 155 5.06 -0.95 -19.75
N ASN A 156 4.70 -1.47 -20.92
CA ASN A 156 3.45 -1.13 -21.62
C ASN A 156 2.33 -2.14 -21.32
N ASP A 157 2.65 -3.26 -20.68
CA ASP A 157 1.67 -4.24 -20.24
C ASP A 157 1.39 -4.05 -18.74
N PRO A 158 0.26 -3.40 -18.36
CA PRO A 158 -0.12 -3.24 -16.96
C PRO A 158 -0.35 -4.59 -16.26
N TYR A 159 -0.57 -5.65 -17.02
CA TYR A 159 -0.77 -7.01 -16.52
C TYR A 159 0.51 -7.85 -16.51
N SER A 160 1.66 -7.28 -16.89
CA SER A 160 2.94 -8.00 -16.87
C SER A 160 3.36 -8.48 -15.47
N LEU A 161 2.66 -8.02 -14.44
CA LEU A 161 2.76 -8.46 -13.05
C LEU A 161 1.51 -9.20 -12.56
N ASP A 162 0.63 -9.66 -13.45
CA ASP A 162 -0.44 -10.58 -13.05
C ASP A 162 0.19 -11.78 -12.34
N HIS A 163 -0.44 -12.22 -11.26
CA HIS A 163 0.12 -13.21 -10.33
C HIS A 163 1.34 -12.71 -9.52
N ALA A 164 1.53 -11.39 -9.42
CA ALA A 164 2.53 -10.78 -8.56
C ALA A 164 1.95 -10.46 -7.18
N PHE A 165 2.65 -10.88 -6.14
CA PHE A 165 2.28 -10.63 -4.75
C PHE A 165 3.38 -9.86 -4.06
N VAL A 166 2.99 -8.83 -3.33
CA VAL A 166 3.89 -8.09 -2.46
C VAL A 166 3.38 -8.18 -1.04
N GLY A 167 4.22 -8.66 -0.15
CA GLY A 167 3.90 -8.81 1.26
C GLY A 167 4.88 -8.08 2.17
N LEU A 168 4.38 -7.63 3.33
CA LEU A 168 5.22 -7.17 4.43
C LEU A 168 5.64 -8.40 5.24
N ILE A 169 6.93 -8.59 5.44
CA ILE A 169 7.50 -9.73 6.13
C ILE A 169 7.83 -9.36 7.58
N LYS A 170 7.53 -10.24 8.52
CA LYS A 170 7.76 -10.02 9.95
C LYS A 170 9.25 -10.08 10.33
N GLY A 171 10.03 -10.89 9.64
CA GLY A 171 11.46 -11.08 9.89
C GLY A 171 12.11 -11.92 8.82
N MET A 172 13.35 -12.36 9.07
CA MET A 172 14.11 -13.16 8.10
C MET A 172 13.62 -14.60 7.96
N GLU A 173 13.04 -15.15 9.00
CA GLU A 173 12.63 -16.56 9.11
C GLU A 173 11.12 -16.76 8.92
N ASP A 174 10.34 -15.67 8.92
CA ASP A 174 8.89 -15.76 8.90
C ASP A 174 8.32 -15.65 7.49
N ASN A 175 7.20 -16.34 7.30
CA ASN A 175 6.33 -16.13 6.16
C ASN A 175 5.73 -14.73 6.17
N TYR A 176 4.95 -14.39 5.14
CA TYR A 176 4.23 -13.13 5.08
C TYR A 176 3.53 -12.81 6.39
N ALA A 177 3.76 -11.61 6.90
CA ALA A 177 3.04 -11.13 8.06
C ALA A 177 1.58 -10.84 7.65
N TRP A 178 0.64 -11.61 8.16
CA TRP A 178 -0.79 -11.48 7.87
C TRP A 178 -1.46 -10.43 8.75
N LEU A 179 -2.72 -10.17 8.47
CA LEU A 179 -3.56 -9.18 9.17
C LEU A 179 -3.35 -9.17 10.69
N GLY A 180 -3.17 -7.96 11.26
CA GLY A 180 -3.07 -7.75 12.70
C GLY A 180 -1.68 -7.92 13.32
N GLU A 181 -0.71 -8.50 12.63
CA GLU A 181 0.64 -8.62 13.14
C GLU A 181 1.43 -7.32 13.00
N ARG A 182 2.32 -7.06 13.94
CA ARG A 182 3.20 -5.87 13.91
C ARG A 182 4.40 -6.15 13.03
N TRP A 183 4.86 -5.15 12.29
CA TRP A 183 6.16 -5.27 11.67
C TRP A 183 7.27 -5.08 12.72
N PRO A 184 8.50 -5.63 12.51
CA PRO A 184 9.48 -5.77 13.58
C PRO A 184 10.17 -4.46 13.95
N ASP A 185 10.24 -3.49 13.06
CA ASP A 185 11.07 -2.30 13.21
C ASP A 185 10.33 -1.04 12.74
N SER A 186 10.51 0.07 13.44
CA SER A 186 9.90 1.35 13.08
C SER A 186 10.66 2.10 11.98
N ARG A 187 11.86 1.65 11.64
CA ARG A 187 12.70 2.25 10.60
C ARG A 187 12.62 1.53 9.27
N TYR A 188 12.52 0.20 9.29
CA TYR A 188 12.59 -0.62 8.09
C TYR A 188 11.30 -1.41 7.88
N ALA A 189 10.80 -1.40 6.66
CA ALA A 189 9.80 -2.34 6.22
C ALA A 189 10.49 -3.45 5.42
N VAL A 190 10.36 -4.71 5.87
CA VAL A 190 10.85 -5.86 5.12
C VAL A 190 9.77 -6.29 4.14
N ILE A 191 10.10 -6.33 2.86
CA ILE A 191 9.17 -6.59 1.77
C ILE A 191 9.57 -7.88 1.07
N GLY A 192 8.60 -8.76 0.86
CA GLY A 192 8.73 -9.96 0.06
C GLY A 192 8.00 -9.83 -1.26
N LEU A 193 8.68 -10.16 -2.34
CA LEU A 193 8.14 -10.19 -3.70
C LEU A 193 7.96 -11.63 -4.13
N SER A 194 6.76 -11.98 -4.58
CA SER A 194 6.47 -13.29 -5.16
C SER A 194 5.82 -13.12 -6.51
N PHE A 195 6.18 -14.02 -7.40
CA PHE A 195 5.61 -14.12 -8.73
C PHE A 195 5.38 -15.57 -9.06
N ASP A 196 4.13 -15.93 -9.32
CA ASP A 196 3.69 -17.29 -9.62
C ASP A 196 2.82 -17.26 -10.88
N MET A 197 3.31 -17.86 -11.94
CA MET A 197 2.50 -18.11 -13.13
C MET A 197 1.81 -19.46 -12.98
N GLN A 198 0.57 -19.47 -12.56
CA GLN A 198 -0.25 -20.67 -12.52
C GLN A 198 -0.69 -21.06 -13.95
N GLY A 199 -0.15 -22.18 -14.43
CA GLY A 199 -0.64 -22.88 -15.63
C GLY A 199 0.00 -22.44 -16.94
N GLU A 200 0.36 -23.45 -17.73
CA GLU A 200 0.94 -23.44 -19.06
C GLU A 200 2.40 -22.94 -19.18
N GLU A 201 3.27 -23.83 -19.59
CA GLU A 201 4.69 -23.66 -19.97
C GLU A 201 5.37 -22.47 -19.28
N ILE A 202 5.87 -22.67 -18.07
CA ILE A 202 6.61 -21.68 -17.29
C ILE A 202 7.84 -21.25 -18.11
N LYS A 203 7.73 -20.12 -18.81
CA LYS A 203 8.84 -19.48 -19.52
C LYS A 203 9.57 -18.47 -18.67
N THR A 204 8.96 -18.04 -17.57
CA THR A 204 9.48 -17.04 -16.63
C THR A 204 9.93 -17.70 -15.34
N PRO A 205 11.00 -17.21 -14.71
CA PRO A 205 11.40 -17.67 -13.39
C PRO A 205 10.29 -17.45 -12.37
N TRP A 206 10.18 -18.38 -11.45
CA TRP A 206 9.28 -18.32 -10.32
C TRP A 206 9.98 -17.63 -9.16
N ILE A 207 9.30 -16.71 -8.49
CA ILE A 207 9.85 -15.95 -7.35
C ILE A 207 9.02 -16.25 -6.11
N GLU A 208 9.66 -16.71 -5.05
CA GLU A 208 9.01 -17.00 -3.77
C GLU A 208 9.59 -16.11 -2.66
N ALA A 209 8.85 -15.03 -2.35
CA ALA A 209 9.17 -14.10 -1.28
C ALA A 209 10.62 -13.55 -1.31
N TRP A 210 11.15 -13.22 -2.49
CA TRP A 210 12.43 -12.50 -2.58
C TRP A 210 12.39 -11.23 -1.73
N ARG A 211 13.40 -11.02 -0.88
CA ARG A 211 13.34 -10.05 0.21
C ARG A 211 14.21 -8.83 -0.05
N CYS A 212 13.64 -7.66 0.23
CA CYS A 212 14.36 -6.40 0.34
C CYS A 212 13.86 -5.61 1.55
N VAL A 213 14.58 -4.57 1.95
CA VAL A 213 14.14 -3.61 2.95
C VAL A 213 13.91 -2.26 2.30
N TYR A 214 12.88 -1.57 2.80
CA TYR A 214 12.62 -0.16 2.52
C TYR A 214 12.91 0.65 3.79
N ASP A 215 13.86 1.58 3.73
CA ASP A 215 14.18 2.50 4.83
C ASP A 215 13.13 3.63 4.84
N LEU A 216 12.28 3.63 5.83
CA LEU A 216 11.20 4.61 6.01
C LEU A 216 11.70 6.04 6.21
N LYS A 217 12.97 6.21 6.61
CA LYS A 217 13.60 7.51 6.83
C LYS A 217 14.19 8.10 5.55
N THR A 218 14.86 7.27 4.74
CA THR A 218 15.54 7.73 3.51
C THR A 218 14.68 7.54 2.26
N GLY A 219 13.71 6.61 2.30
CA GLY A 219 12.91 6.25 1.13
C GLY A 219 13.64 5.36 0.14
N GLU A 220 14.68 4.66 0.58
CA GLU A 220 15.56 3.85 -0.27
C GLU A 220 15.33 2.35 -0.02
N PHE A 221 15.45 1.58 -1.11
CA PHE A 221 15.48 0.13 -1.04
C PHE A 221 16.93 -0.39 -0.95
N SER A 222 17.10 -1.50 -0.26
CA SER A 222 18.35 -2.24 -0.22
C SER A 222 18.11 -3.73 0.02
N VAL A 223 19.10 -4.55 -0.30
CA VAL A 223 19.15 -5.98 0.07
C VAL A 223 20.25 -6.14 1.11
N PRO A 224 19.93 -6.29 2.40
CA PRO A 224 20.91 -6.59 3.43
C PRO A 224 21.64 -7.90 3.12
N PRO A 225 22.93 -8.03 3.51
CA PRO A 225 23.70 -9.27 3.35
C PRO A 225 23.00 -10.50 3.96
N ASP A 226 22.27 -10.33 5.04
CA ASP A 226 21.54 -11.39 5.73
C ASP A 226 20.43 -12.02 4.89
N PHE A 227 19.96 -11.33 3.84
CA PHE A 227 19.00 -11.88 2.89
C PHE A 227 19.63 -12.64 1.73
N ALA A 228 20.95 -12.60 1.56
CA ALA A 228 21.63 -13.13 0.38
C ALA A 228 21.35 -14.63 0.16
N ASP A 229 21.53 -15.44 1.21
CA ASP A 229 21.31 -16.89 1.13
C ASP A 229 19.84 -17.26 0.87
N TYR A 230 18.91 -16.50 1.46
CA TYR A 230 17.49 -16.69 1.24
C TYR A 230 17.13 -16.31 -0.22
N ASN A 231 17.54 -15.13 -0.64
CA ASN A 231 17.22 -14.60 -1.97
C ASN A 231 17.84 -15.45 -3.10
N ALA A 232 18.98 -16.07 -2.85
CA ALA A 232 19.59 -16.99 -3.82
C ALA A 232 18.72 -18.23 -4.11
N LYS A 233 17.84 -18.61 -3.17
CA LYS A 233 16.93 -19.76 -3.28
C LYS A 233 15.50 -19.32 -3.64
N ALA A 234 15.19 -18.04 -3.53
CA ALA A 234 13.86 -17.51 -3.78
C ALA A 234 13.45 -17.48 -5.25
N ILE A 235 14.38 -17.73 -6.17
CA ILE A 235 14.15 -17.68 -7.61
C ILE A 235 14.44 -19.05 -8.21
N THR A 236 13.39 -19.66 -8.76
CA THR A 236 13.47 -20.95 -9.46
C THR A 236 13.32 -20.71 -10.95
N TYR A 237 14.31 -21.12 -11.72
CA TYR A 237 14.26 -21.06 -13.18
C TYR A 237 13.62 -22.35 -13.72
N PRO A 238 12.82 -22.24 -14.79
CA PRO A 238 12.28 -23.42 -15.44
C PRO A 238 13.42 -24.28 -16.00
N ASP A 239 13.22 -25.58 -15.98
CA ASP A 239 14.17 -26.51 -16.62
C ASP A 239 14.34 -26.15 -18.09
N PRO A 240 15.57 -26.24 -18.63
CA PRO A 240 15.77 -26.04 -20.05
C PRO A 240 14.93 -27.08 -20.82
N PRO A 241 14.31 -26.69 -21.94
CA PRO A 241 13.49 -27.61 -22.71
C PRO A 241 14.33 -28.89 -23.02
N SER A 242 13.76 -30.05 -22.72
CA SER A 242 14.36 -31.34 -23.04
C SER A 242 14.68 -31.38 -24.52
N LYS A 243 15.96 -31.63 -24.86
CA LYS A 243 16.44 -31.74 -26.26
C LYS A 243 15.83 -32.93 -26.95
#